data_4a9354a96768bc7e6b54ecb7d7d41925
#
_entry.id   4a9354a96768bc7e6b54ecb7d7d41925
#
_cell.length_a   1.000
_cell.length_b   1.000
_cell.length_c   1.000
_cell.angle_alpha   90.00
_cell.angle_beta   90.00
_cell.angle_gamma   90.00
#
_symmetry.space_group_name_H-M   'P 1'
#
loop_
_entity.id
_entity.type
_entity.pdbx_description
1 polymer ?
#
loop_
_entity_poly.entity_id
_entity_poly.type
_entity_poly.pdbx_seq_one_letter_code
_entity_poly.pdbx_strand_id
1 'polypeptide(L)'
;MNSSVQQPMIVKYVESLHNGIQSQALSRYAIGYILRGTKYIYDGDKRQTLSRGDVFYLGIGHHYIENFPEGGQPFEQVLFYYTPGDLQRILMHLNITYGLNISNEHSCENCRNRSHVTMPAWNSLRNFFINTNNYLRDEDFRHDETAENIKMTELIYLIASHEDCCIKSKLLSNVDAAKENFEQTVYDHIFKDISIEELSKLTNRSLTSFKKEFRRHFQMPPHKWYIRQRLMHSRLLLISTSKSISEIGNECTFPNTSHFIKLFKKEYQMTPATYRHKHLTSLVPEPALNETAEAA
;
A
#
# COMPACT_ATOMS: atom_id res chain seq x y z
N MET A 1 16.18 14.01 -26.35
CA MET A 1 15.79 14.57 -25.05
C MET A 1 14.55 13.81 -24.62
N ASN A 2 14.69 12.76 -23.82
CA ASN A 2 13.54 12.05 -23.26
C ASN A 2 12.94 12.93 -22.15
N SER A 3 11.83 13.58 -22.45
CA SER A 3 10.98 14.16 -21.40
C SER A 3 10.44 12.99 -20.58
N SER A 4 11.04 12.72 -19.45
CA SER A 4 10.44 11.88 -18.42
C SER A 4 9.12 12.55 -18.05
N VAL A 5 8.00 11.96 -18.44
CA VAL A 5 6.67 12.39 -18.00
C VAL A 5 6.69 12.31 -16.48
N GLN A 6 6.75 13.45 -15.82
CA GLN A 6 6.75 13.55 -14.37
C GLN A 6 5.41 13.00 -13.88
N GLN A 7 5.44 11.95 -13.08
CA GLN A 7 4.20 11.36 -12.58
C GLN A 7 3.54 12.33 -11.60
N PRO A 8 2.21 12.58 -11.72
CA PRO A 8 1.50 13.53 -10.87
C PRO A 8 1.68 13.23 -9.39
N MET A 9 1.75 14.28 -8.57
CA MET A 9 1.82 14.15 -7.11
C MET A 9 0.44 13.92 -6.51
N ILE A 10 -0.62 14.43 -7.14
CA ILE A 10 -2.00 14.33 -6.65
C ILE A 10 -2.86 13.61 -7.68
N VAL A 11 -3.55 12.55 -7.25
CA VAL A 11 -4.39 11.75 -8.12
C VAL A 11 -5.76 11.54 -7.49
N LYS A 12 -6.82 11.86 -8.23
CA LYS A 12 -8.16 11.38 -7.92
C LYS A 12 -8.35 10.02 -8.58
N TYR A 13 -8.63 9.00 -7.79
CA TYR A 13 -8.92 7.64 -8.26
C TYR A 13 -10.42 7.35 -8.12
N VAL A 14 -11.00 6.83 -9.19
CA VAL A 14 -12.42 6.45 -9.26
C VAL A 14 -12.54 5.03 -9.79
N GLU A 15 -13.33 4.20 -9.13
CA GLU A 15 -13.59 2.82 -9.54
C GLU A 15 -15.10 2.56 -9.53
N SER A 16 -15.67 2.37 -10.71
CA SER A 16 -17.12 2.23 -10.90
C SER A 16 -17.63 0.81 -10.65
N LEU A 17 -16.76 -0.19 -10.82
CA LEU A 17 -17.09 -1.61 -10.65
C LEU A 17 -16.15 -2.24 -9.63
N HIS A 18 -16.63 -3.19 -8.88
CA HIS A 18 -15.80 -3.99 -8.00
C HIS A 18 -14.91 -4.93 -8.81
N ASN A 19 -13.59 -4.76 -8.72
CA ASN A 19 -12.60 -5.52 -9.50
C ASN A 19 -11.87 -6.59 -8.67
N GLY A 20 -12.37 -6.90 -7.47
CA GLY A 20 -11.73 -7.84 -6.56
C GLY A 20 -10.41 -7.30 -5.97
N ILE A 21 -9.62 -8.21 -5.39
CA ILE A 21 -8.35 -7.85 -4.79
C ILE A 21 -7.32 -7.56 -5.88
N GLN A 22 -6.69 -6.38 -5.78
CA GLN A 22 -5.65 -5.91 -6.70
C GLN A 22 -4.30 -5.82 -5.98
N SER A 23 -3.21 -6.08 -6.71
CA SER A 23 -1.85 -5.79 -6.25
C SER A 23 -1.42 -4.44 -6.80
N GLN A 24 -1.16 -3.48 -5.91
CA GLN A 24 -0.65 -2.16 -6.26
C GLN A 24 0.82 -2.05 -5.83
N ALA A 25 1.72 -1.90 -6.81
CA ALA A 25 3.13 -1.63 -6.56
C ALA A 25 3.35 -0.11 -6.48
N LEU A 26 3.87 0.37 -5.35
CA LEU A 26 4.19 1.77 -5.14
C LEU A 26 5.70 1.98 -5.13
N SER A 27 6.20 2.88 -5.97
CA SER A 27 7.58 3.40 -5.98
C SER A 27 7.74 4.70 -5.20
N ARG A 28 6.64 5.28 -4.74
CA ARG A 28 6.57 6.47 -3.90
C ARG A 28 5.67 6.21 -2.71
N TYR A 29 5.87 6.91 -1.63
CA TYR A 29 4.95 6.91 -0.49
C TYR A 29 3.63 7.54 -0.90
N ALA A 30 2.54 7.07 -0.32
CA ALA A 30 1.21 7.61 -0.58
C ALA A 30 0.46 7.94 0.71
N ILE A 31 -0.22 9.09 0.71
CA ILE A 31 -1.25 9.44 1.70
C ILE A 31 -2.55 9.58 0.94
N GLY A 32 -3.57 8.84 1.36
CA GLY A 32 -4.87 8.83 0.70
C GLY A 32 -6.02 9.09 1.65
N TYR A 33 -7.13 9.53 1.08
CA TYR A 33 -8.37 9.81 1.80
C TYR A 33 -9.55 9.23 1.04
N ILE A 34 -10.44 8.54 1.74
CA ILE A 34 -11.64 7.93 1.16
C ILE A 34 -12.76 8.97 1.08
N LEU A 35 -13.13 9.32 -0.15
CA LEU A 35 -14.25 10.22 -0.42
C LEU A 35 -15.59 9.49 -0.44
N ARG A 36 -15.61 8.25 -0.96
CA ARG A 36 -16.81 7.42 -1.11
C ARG A 36 -16.48 5.95 -1.24
N GLY A 37 -17.36 5.10 -0.75
CA GLY A 37 -17.22 3.64 -0.79
C GLY A 37 -16.34 3.11 0.33
N THR A 38 -16.05 1.82 0.26
CA THR A 38 -15.22 1.10 1.23
C THR A 38 -13.95 0.56 0.58
N LYS A 39 -12.83 0.65 1.26
CA LYS A 39 -11.54 0.09 0.86
C LYS A 39 -11.06 -0.93 1.87
N TYR A 40 -10.54 -2.05 1.38
CA TYR A 40 -9.82 -3.02 2.20
C TYR A 40 -8.33 -2.99 1.86
N ILE A 41 -7.50 -3.06 2.89
CA ILE A 41 -6.05 -3.26 2.78
C ILE A 41 -5.73 -4.58 3.47
N TYR A 42 -5.03 -5.47 2.77
CA TYR A 42 -4.68 -6.81 3.24
C TYR A 42 -3.23 -6.89 3.71
N ASP A 43 -3.02 -7.42 4.91
CA ASP A 43 -1.70 -7.75 5.46
C ASP A 43 -1.71 -9.20 5.95
N GLY A 44 -1.22 -10.10 5.11
CA GLY A 44 -1.36 -11.52 5.35
C GLY A 44 -2.83 -11.94 5.41
N ASP A 45 -3.23 -12.58 6.50
CA ASP A 45 -4.61 -13.00 6.73
C ASP A 45 -5.50 -11.92 7.36
N LYS A 46 -4.90 -10.77 7.70
CA LYS A 46 -5.63 -9.66 8.29
C LYS A 46 -6.11 -8.70 7.21
N ARG A 47 -7.33 -8.24 7.37
CA ARG A 47 -7.97 -7.24 6.52
C ARG A 47 -8.27 -6.01 7.36
N GLN A 48 -7.83 -4.85 6.90
CA GLN A 48 -8.17 -3.57 7.49
C GLN A 48 -9.21 -2.90 6.60
N THR A 49 -10.31 -2.45 7.21
CA THR A 49 -11.41 -1.77 6.54
C THR A 49 -11.26 -0.27 6.69
N LEU A 50 -11.45 0.45 5.59
CA LEU A 50 -11.50 1.91 5.55
C LEU A 50 -12.80 2.34 4.90
N SER A 51 -13.42 3.36 5.47
CA SER A 51 -14.67 3.93 5.01
C SER A 51 -14.51 5.41 4.66
N ARG A 52 -15.55 6.03 4.13
CA ARG A 52 -15.60 7.46 3.88
C ARG A 52 -15.15 8.25 5.12
N GLY A 53 -14.19 9.13 4.94
CA GLY A 53 -13.64 9.96 6.02
C GLY A 53 -12.35 9.44 6.64
N ASP A 54 -11.91 8.24 6.26
CA ASP A 54 -10.64 7.70 6.72
C ASP A 54 -9.49 8.19 5.86
N VAL A 55 -8.38 8.49 6.52
CA VAL A 55 -7.07 8.78 5.91
C VAL A 55 -6.15 7.59 6.10
N PHE A 56 -5.30 7.33 5.12
CA PHE A 56 -4.35 6.23 5.18
C PHE A 56 -2.99 6.62 4.60
N TYR A 57 -1.98 5.93 5.06
CA TYR A 57 -0.62 5.96 4.54
C TYR A 57 -0.27 4.60 3.95
N LEU A 58 0.39 4.60 2.78
CA LEU A 58 1.01 3.42 2.18
C LEU A 58 2.50 3.67 1.97
N GLY A 59 3.31 2.73 2.45
CA GLY A 59 4.75 2.71 2.20
C GLY A 59 5.09 2.31 0.77
N ILE A 60 6.36 2.40 0.40
CA ILE A 60 6.88 1.83 -0.84
C ILE A 60 6.70 0.31 -0.80
N GLY A 61 6.38 -0.30 -1.94
CA GLY A 61 6.24 -1.74 -2.11
C GLY A 61 4.90 -2.20 -2.64
N HIS A 62 4.62 -3.49 -2.48
CA HIS A 62 3.37 -4.10 -2.93
C HIS A 62 2.31 -4.06 -1.84
N HIS A 63 1.15 -3.50 -2.18
CA HIS A 63 -0.03 -3.47 -1.33
C HIS A 63 -1.16 -4.25 -2.00
N TYR A 64 -1.86 -5.05 -1.22
CA TYR A 64 -3.03 -5.79 -1.68
C TYR A 64 -4.27 -5.04 -1.21
N ILE A 65 -5.02 -4.50 -2.15
CA ILE A 65 -6.16 -3.63 -1.89
C ILE A 65 -7.40 -4.14 -2.62
N GLU A 66 -8.55 -3.76 -2.11
CA GLU A 66 -9.84 -4.05 -2.73
C GLU A 66 -10.77 -2.88 -2.47
N ASN A 67 -11.41 -2.36 -3.51
CA ASN A 67 -12.29 -1.20 -3.42
C ASN A 67 -13.73 -1.60 -3.73
N PHE A 68 -14.66 -1.14 -2.92
CA PHE A 68 -16.08 -1.42 -3.06
C PHE A 68 -16.86 -0.14 -3.35
N PRO A 69 -17.46 -0.02 -4.55
CA PRO A 69 -18.51 0.94 -4.82
C PRO A 69 -19.73 0.68 -3.94
N GLU A 70 -20.40 1.73 -3.50
CA GLU A 70 -21.56 1.62 -2.59
C GLU A 70 -22.76 2.42 -3.10
N GLY A 71 -23.96 1.90 -2.88
CA GLY A 71 -25.22 2.60 -3.19
C GLY A 71 -25.37 3.01 -4.65
N GLY A 72 -24.84 2.20 -5.60
CA GLY A 72 -24.87 2.52 -7.03
C GLY A 72 -23.92 3.67 -7.44
N GLN A 73 -23.05 4.11 -6.55
CA GLN A 73 -22.07 5.16 -6.78
C GLN A 73 -20.66 4.60 -6.79
N PRO A 74 -19.73 5.15 -7.61
CA PRO A 74 -18.36 4.66 -7.68
C PRO A 74 -17.62 4.84 -6.35
N PHE A 75 -16.63 3.98 -6.10
CA PHE A 75 -15.60 4.22 -5.09
C PHE A 75 -14.73 5.41 -5.54
N GLU A 76 -14.45 6.34 -4.63
CA GLU A 76 -13.63 7.51 -4.90
C GLU A 76 -12.63 7.77 -3.76
N GLN A 77 -11.38 8.06 -4.13
CA GLN A 77 -10.33 8.51 -3.20
C GLN A 77 -9.43 9.57 -3.82
N VAL A 78 -8.78 10.37 -2.99
CA VAL A 78 -7.69 11.27 -3.37
C VAL A 78 -6.40 10.73 -2.79
N LEU A 79 -5.35 10.68 -3.61
CA LEU A 79 -4.02 10.17 -3.28
C LEU A 79 -2.98 11.27 -3.49
N PHE A 80 -2.09 11.42 -2.52
CA PHE A 80 -0.90 12.25 -2.59
C PHE A 80 0.33 11.34 -2.60
N TYR A 81 1.14 11.43 -3.65
CA TYR A 81 2.38 10.66 -3.80
C TYR A 81 3.58 11.55 -3.57
N TYR A 82 4.53 11.11 -2.76
CA TYR A 82 5.74 11.86 -2.46
C TYR A 82 6.95 10.95 -2.30
N THR A 83 8.13 11.52 -2.54
CA THR A 83 9.43 10.90 -2.24
C THR A 83 10.01 11.46 -0.93
N PRO A 84 11.01 10.81 -0.30
CA PRO A 84 11.74 11.40 0.81
C PRO A 84 12.38 12.75 0.48
N GLY A 85 12.84 12.93 -0.78
CA GLY A 85 13.38 14.22 -1.23
C GLY A 85 12.34 15.34 -1.22
N ASP A 86 11.11 15.05 -1.66
CA ASP A 86 9.99 16.02 -1.59
C ASP A 86 9.67 16.36 -0.14
N LEU A 87 9.54 15.34 0.71
CA LEU A 87 9.27 15.51 2.12
C LEU A 87 10.35 16.35 2.81
N GLN A 88 11.62 16.02 2.61
CA GLN A 88 12.75 16.74 3.19
C GLN A 88 12.75 18.21 2.77
N ARG A 89 12.57 18.49 1.49
CA ARG A 89 12.48 19.85 0.94
C ARG A 89 11.36 20.65 1.59
N ILE A 90 10.17 20.06 1.70
CA ILE A 90 8.99 20.72 2.28
C ILE A 90 9.18 20.97 3.78
N LEU A 91 9.63 19.97 4.54
CA LEU A 91 9.86 20.14 5.98
C LEU A 91 10.94 21.20 6.27
N MET A 92 12.01 21.23 5.46
CA MET A 92 13.04 22.28 5.57
C MET A 92 12.46 23.67 5.26
N HIS A 93 11.65 23.80 4.21
CA HIS A 93 10.96 25.04 3.88
C HIS A 93 10.04 25.51 5.01
N LEU A 94 9.21 24.64 5.56
CA LEU A 94 8.31 24.93 6.66
C LEU A 94 9.07 25.35 7.94
N ASN A 95 10.18 24.70 8.24
CA ASN A 95 11.03 25.06 9.38
C ASN A 95 11.69 26.42 9.21
N ILE A 96 12.35 26.66 8.05
CA ILE A 96 13.10 27.92 7.81
C ILE A 96 12.17 29.11 7.67
N THR A 97 11.05 28.95 6.93
CA THR A 97 10.16 30.07 6.58
C THR A 97 9.17 30.40 7.69
N TYR A 98 8.66 29.39 8.39
CA TYR A 98 7.58 29.54 9.37
C TYR A 98 7.98 29.14 10.80
N GLY A 99 9.23 28.72 11.01
CA GLY A 99 9.71 28.30 12.33
C GLY A 99 9.02 27.03 12.86
N LEU A 100 8.45 26.20 11.96
CA LEU A 100 7.74 24.99 12.40
C LEU A 100 8.72 24.03 13.06
N ASN A 101 8.56 23.82 14.36
CA ASN A 101 9.33 22.82 15.09
C ASN A 101 8.65 21.45 14.95
N ILE A 102 9.36 20.50 14.35
CA ILE A 102 8.82 19.19 14.02
C ILE A 102 9.42 18.18 15.01
N SER A 103 8.58 17.65 15.89
CA SER A 103 8.92 16.56 16.79
C SER A 103 8.07 15.32 16.48
N ASN A 104 8.59 14.16 16.81
CA ASN A 104 7.87 12.88 16.70
C ASN A 104 8.19 12.04 17.94
N GLU A 105 7.31 12.10 18.92
CA GLU A 105 7.38 11.31 20.15
C GLU A 105 6.45 10.10 20.13
N HIS A 106 5.70 9.90 19.00
CA HIS A 106 4.76 8.80 18.88
C HIS A 106 5.45 7.46 18.90
N SER A 107 5.10 6.64 19.88
CA SER A 107 5.58 5.27 20.02
C SER A 107 4.39 4.33 20.19
N CYS A 108 4.00 3.66 19.10
CA CYS A 108 3.02 2.59 19.19
C CYS A 108 3.45 1.37 18.36
N GLU A 109 3.13 0.17 18.86
CA GLU A 109 3.45 -1.08 18.16
C GLU A 109 2.67 -1.23 16.85
N ASN A 110 1.48 -0.63 16.77
CA ASN A 110 0.60 -0.74 15.61
C ASN A 110 1.17 -0.08 14.35
N CYS A 111 1.90 1.03 14.47
CA CYS A 111 2.44 1.71 13.30
C CYS A 111 3.91 1.36 13.01
N ARG A 112 4.70 0.94 14.02
CA ARG A 112 6.15 0.77 13.90
C ARG A 112 6.58 -0.16 12.77
N ASN A 113 5.88 -1.28 12.59
CA ASN A 113 6.29 -2.38 11.71
C ASN A 113 5.34 -2.65 10.53
N ARG A 114 4.39 -1.74 10.26
CA ARG A 114 3.42 -1.90 9.17
C ARG A 114 3.82 -1.07 7.95
N SER A 115 3.60 -1.63 6.76
CA SER A 115 3.74 -0.92 5.48
C SER A 115 2.60 0.08 5.22
N HIS A 116 1.53 0.01 6.00
CA HIS A 116 0.37 0.90 5.92
C HIS A 116 -0.15 1.26 7.30
N VAL A 117 -0.79 2.41 7.40
CA VAL A 117 -1.49 2.91 8.60
C VAL A 117 -2.78 3.57 8.17
N THR A 118 -3.82 3.45 9.00
CA THR A 118 -5.13 4.04 8.71
C THR A 118 -5.71 4.63 9.98
N MET A 119 -6.45 5.73 9.85
CA MET A 119 -7.17 6.37 10.96
C MET A 119 -8.27 7.29 10.43
N PRO A 120 -9.29 7.63 11.22
CA PRO A 120 -10.22 8.69 10.88
C PRO A 120 -9.49 10.03 10.71
N ALA A 121 -9.83 10.78 9.66
CA ALA A 121 -9.25 12.10 9.46
C ALA A 121 -9.86 13.12 10.45
N TRP A 122 -9.00 13.92 11.09
CA TRP A 122 -9.47 15.06 11.90
C TRP A 122 -10.03 16.18 11.01
N ASN A 123 -10.74 17.14 11.60
CA ASN A 123 -11.55 18.10 10.84
C ASN A 123 -10.78 18.92 9.81
N SER A 124 -9.59 19.46 10.16
CA SER A 124 -8.80 20.24 9.21
C SER A 124 -8.29 19.38 8.05
N LEU A 125 -7.84 18.16 8.32
CA LEU A 125 -7.38 17.23 7.28
C LEU A 125 -8.54 16.78 6.37
N ARG A 126 -9.72 16.53 6.93
CA ARG A 126 -10.94 16.22 6.17
C ARG A 126 -11.30 17.36 5.22
N ASN A 127 -11.35 18.59 5.74
CA ASN A 127 -11.66 19.78 4.94
C ASN A 127 -10.64 20.00 3.82
N PHE A 128 -9.37 19.78 4.12
CA PHE A 128 -8.29 19.83 3.12
C PHE A 128 -8.55 18.87 1.95
N PHE A 129 -8.85 17.60 2.23
CA PHE A 129 -9.10 16.61 1.16
C PHE A 129 -10.37 16.90 0.36
N ILE A 130 -11.46 17.36 1.01
CA ILE A 130 -12.69 17.77 0.34
C ILE A 130 -12.42 18.96 -0.60
N ASN A 131 -11.70 19.97 -0.12
CA ASN A 131 -11.34 21.13 -0.94
C ASN A 131 -10.41 20.73 -2.10
N THR A 132 -9.41 19.91 -1.85
CA THR A 132 -8.53 19.39 -2.91
C THR A 132 -9.31 18.64 -3.98
N ASN A 133 -10.27 17.79 -3.60
CA ASN A 133 -11.13 17.10 -4.55
C ASN A 133 -11.94 18.08 -5.44
N ASN A 134 -12.34 19.24 -4.92
CA ASN A 134 -13.01 20.26 -5.71
C ASN A 134 -12.06 20.91 -6.74
N TYR A 135 -10.83 21.22 -6.35
CA TYR A 135 -9.79 21.71 -7.26
C TYR A 135 -9.46 20.72 -8.39
N LEU A 136 -9.42 19.41 -8.09
CA LEU A 136 -9.15 18.39 -9.10
C LEU A 136 -10.25 18.21 -10.16
N ARG A 137 -11.41 18.87 -10.01
CA ARG A 137 -12.47 18.95 -11.02
C ARG A 137 -12.20 20.05 -12.04
N ASP A 138 -11.39 21.03 -11.67
CA ASP A 138 -10.99 22.12 -12.54
C ASP A 138 -9.83 21.68 -13.44
N GLU A 139 -9.99 21.84 -14.75
CA GLU A 139 -8.98 21.43 -15.72
C GLU A 139 -7.71 22.28 -15.64
N ASP A 140 -7.84 23.57 -15.28
CA ASP A 140 -6.71 24.50 -15.13
C ASP A 140 -5.81 24.12 -13.94
N PHE A 141 -6.37 23.50 -12.89
CA PHE A 141 -5.60 23.02 -11.75
C PHE A 141 -4.96 21.64 -12.00
N ARG A 142 -5.57 20.84 -12.86
CA ARG A 142 -5.14 19.46 -13.09
C ARG A 142 -3.80 19.44 -13.81
N HIS A 143 -2.79 18.86 -13.13
CA HIS A 143 -1.40 18.77 -13.62
C HIS A 143 -0.58 20.06 -13.58
N ASP A 144 -1.02 21.09 -12.86
CA ASP A 144 -0.16 22.23 -12.53
C ASP A 144 0.80 21.84 -11.39
N GLU A 145 2.08 21.72 -11.72
CA GLU A 145 3.13 21.31 -10.78
C GLU A 145 3.24 22.27 -9.57
N THR A 146 3.03 23.57 -9.79
CA THR A 146 3.08 24.56 -8.72
C THR A 146 1.93 24.38 -7.75
N ALA A 147 0.71 24.19 -8.29
CA ALA A 147 -0.48 23.94 -7.49
C ALA A 147 -0.38 22.62 -6.71
N GLU A 148 0.13 21.54 -7.34
CA GLU A 148 0.39 20.27 -6.67
C GLU A 148 1.41 20.43 -5.52
N ASN A 149 2.50 21.16 -5.72
CA ASN A 149 3.51 21.44 -4.68
C ASN A 149 2.94 22.26 -3.51
N ILE A 150 2.10 23.25 -3.79
CA ILE A 150 1.42 24.03 -2.74
C ILE A 150 0.51 23.11 -1.91
N LYS A 151 -0.31 22.31 -2.58
CA LYS A 151 -1.22 21.37 -1.90
C LYS A 151 -0.47 20.28 -1.12
N MET A 152 0.63 19.77 -1.64
CA MET A 152 1.50 18.84 -0.92
C MET A 152 2.11 19.51 0.33
N THR A 153 2.55 20.75 0.21
CA THR A 153 3.09 21.51 1.36
C THR A 153 2.04 21.72 2.45
N GLU A 154 0.80 22.08 2.07
CA GLU A 154 -0.33 22.20 2.97
C GLU A 154 -0.64 20.89 3.69
N LEU A 155 -0.70 19.76 2.96
CA LEU A 155 -0.91 18.43 3.54
C LEU A 155 0.16 18.07 4.56
N ILE A 156 1.43 18.23 4.19
CA ILE A 156 2.55 17.93 5.08
C ILE A 156 2.54 18.83 6.32
N TYR A 157 2.22 20.12 6.16
CA TYR A 157 2.04 21.04 7.30
C TYR A 157 0.94 20.57 8.25
N LEU A 158 -0.24 20.23 7.72
CA LEU A 158 -1.37 19.76 8.53
C LEU A 158 -1.03 18.50 9.34
N ILE A 159 -0.25 17.58 8.74
CA ILE A 159 0.15 16.35 9.42
C ILE A 159 1.29 16.63 10.44
N ALA A 160 2.30 17.39 10.05
CA ALA A 160 3.47 17.65 10.90
C ALA A 160 3.15 18.52 12.12
N SER A 161 2.18 19.45 12.00
CA SER A 161 1.73 20.32 13.10
C SER A 161 0.68 19.70 14.01
N HIS A 162 0.11 18.53 13.60
CA HIS A 162 -0.88 17.85 14.43
C HIS A 162 -0.24 17.14 15.63
N GLU A 163 -1.07 16.77 16.61
CA GLU A 163 -0.65 15.91 17.73
C GLU A 163 -0.03 14.62 17.22
N ASP A 164 0.79 13.98 18.03
CA ASP A 164 1.51 12.78 17.66
C ASP A 164 0.56 11.61 17.34
N CYS A 165 0.61 11.14 16.10
CA CYS A 165 -0.25 10.07 15.58
C CYS A 165 0.53 9.14 14.63
N CYS A 166 -0.08 8.01 14.30
CA CYS A 166 0.57 7.01 13.44
C CYS A 166 0.94 7.56 12.04
N ILE A 167 0.11 8.40 11.42
CA ILE A 167 0.40 8.97 10.09
C ILE A 167 1.57 9.97 10.18
N LYS A 168 1.60 10.85 11.18
CA LYS A 168 2.73 11.77 11.43
C LYS A 168 4.02 10.98 11.64
N SER A 169 3.97 9.95 12.47
CA SER A 169 5.13 9.09 12.73
C SER A 169 5.64 8.41 11.46
N LYS A 170 4.75 7.89 10.61
CA LYS A 170 5.12 7.31 9.31
C LYS A 170 5.69 8.34 8.36
N LEU A 171 5.06 9.50 8.24
CA LEU A 171 5.55 10.60 7.42
C LEU A 171 7.00 10.96 7.81
N LEU A 172 7.23 11.26 9.08
CA LEU A 172 8.53 11.72 9.56
C LEU A 172 9.62 10.63 9.52
N SER A 173 9.24 9.35 9.61
CA SER A 173 10.20 8.24 9.47
C SER A 173 10.76 8.07 8.05
N ASN A 174 10.20 8.74 7.05
CA ASN A 174 10.58 8.62 5.64
C ASN A 174 11.53 9.72 5.15
N VAL A 175 12.07 10.54 6.04
CA VAL A 175 12.99 11.64 5.66
C VAL A 175 14.36 11.13 5.17
N ASP A 176 14.71 9.88 5.48
CA ASP A 176 16.00 9.30 5.12
C ASP A 176 16.01 8.74 3.69
N ALA A 177 16.61 9.48 2.75
CA ALA A 177 16.75 9.07 1.35
C ALA A 177 17.58 7.78 1.17
N ALA A 178 18.51 7.48 2.07
CA ALA A 178 19.28 6.23 2.02
C ALA A 178 18.40 5.01 2.35
N LYS A 179 17.40 5.21 3.20
CA LYS A 179 16.39 4.20 3.51
C LYS A 179 15.51 3.88 2.30
N GLU A 180 15.05 4.91 1.56
CA GLU A 180 14.24 4.73 0.36
C GLU A 180 14.94 3.89 -0.69
N ASN A 181 16.19 4.23 -1.03
CA ASN A 181 16.99 3.48 -2.02
C ASN A 181 17.14 2.01 -1.63
N PHE A 182 17.31 1.73 -0.34
CA PHE A 182 17.41 0.35 0.14
C PHE A 182 16.09 -0.40 0.01
N GLU A 183 15.01 0.18 0.51
CA GLU A 183 13.67 -0.43 0.44
C GLU A 183 13.22 -0.62 -1.01
N GLN A 184 13.40 0.39 -1.87
CA GLN A 184 13.05 0.32 -3.29
C GLN A 184 13.81 -0.81 -3.98
N THR A 185 15.12 -0.91 -3.78
CA THR A 185 15.92 -2.00 -4.36
C THR A 185 15.42 -3.38 -3.92
N VAL A 186 15.04 -3.53 -2.65
CA VAL A 186 14.47 -4.78 -2.13
C VAL A 186 13.14 -5.11 -2.80
N TYR A 187 12.23 -4.13 -2.89
CA TYR A 187 10.91 -4.34 -3.48
C TYR A 187 10.95 -4.64 -4.98
N ASP A 188 11.83 -3.98 -5.74
CA ASP A 188 12.01 -4.19 -7.19
C ASP A 188 12.50 -5.59 -7.55
N HIS A 189 12.94 -6.36 -6.55
CA HIS A 189 13.52 -7.68 -6.75
C HIS A 189 12.75 -8.83 -6.09
N ILE A 190 11.53 -8.59 -5.58
CA ILE A 190 10.72 -9.65 -4.92
C ILE A 190 10.47 -10.84 -5.84
N PHE A 191 10.11 -10.56 -7.10
CA PHE A 191 9.75 -11.57 -8.10
C PHE A 191 10.86 -11.81 -9.13
N LYS A 192 12.09 -11.46 -8.79
CA LYS A 192 13.28 -11.78 -9.60
C LYS A 192 14.03 -12.96 -8.97
N ASP A 193 14.65 -13.78 -9.83
CA ASP A 193 15.55 -14.83 -9.37
C ASP A 193 16.92 -14.24 -9.08
N ILE A 194 17.06 -13.67 -7.90
CA ILE A 194 18.27 -13.00 -7.44
C ILE A 194 18.65 -13.48 -6.04
N SER A 195 19.91 -13.72 -5.81
CA SER A 195 20.45 -14.12 -4.53
C SER A 195 20.54 -12.96 -3.53
N ILE A 196 20.59 -13.28 -2.25
CA ILE A 196 20.78 -12.26 -1.18
C ILE A 196 22.16 -11.60 -1.30
N GLU A 197 23.15 -12.32 -1.79
CA GLU A 197 24.49 -11.82 -2.08
C GLU A 197 24.49 -10.76 -3.20
N GLU A 198 23.75 -11.01 -4.27
CA GLU A 198 23.57 -10.04 -5.36
C GLU A 198 22.79 -8.81 -4.90
N LEU A 199 21.73 -8.99 -4.12
CA LEU A 199 21.00 -7.87 -3.52
C LEU A 199 21.89 -7.01 -2.61
N SER A 200 22.79 -7.63 -1.85
CA SER A 200 23.73 -6.88 -1.03
C SER A 200 24.63 -6.00 -1.86
N LYS A 201 25.11 -6.48 -3.03
CA LYS A 201 25.91 -5.70 -3.99
C LYS A 201 25.11 -4.55 -4.61
N LEU A 202 23.85 -4.80 -5.04
CA LEU A 202 22.98 -3.77 -5.60
C LEU A 202 22.69 -2.62 -4.62
N THR A 203 22.70 -2.92 -3.33
CA THR A 203 22.54 -1.90 -2.27
C THR A 203 23.86 -1.32 -1.77
N ASN A 204 24.99 -1.62 -2.45
CA ASN A 204 26.37 -1.20 -2.06
C ASN A 204 26.72 -1.58 -0.61
N ARG A 205 26.36 -2.80 -0.18
CA ARG A 205 26.61 -3.30 1.19
C ARG A 205 27.29 -4.65 1.18
N SER A 206 28.05 -4.94 2.23
CA SER A 206 28.47 -6.30 2.52
C SER A 206 27.26 -7.15 2.91
N LEU A 207 27.31 -8.46 2.70
CA LEU A 207 26.24 -9.39 3.05
C LEU A 207 25.80 -9.27 4.52
N THR A 208 26.75 -9.08 5.43
CA THR A 208 26.50 -8.92 6.86
C THR A 208 25.77 -7.61 7.14
N SER A 209 26.24 -6.50 6.55
CA SER A 209 25.61 -5.18 6.67
C SER A 209 24.20 -5.19 6.07
N PHE A 210 24.04 -5.80 4.89
CA PHE A 210 22.73 -5.96 4.25
C PHE A 210 21.73 -6.69 5.16
N LYS A 211 22.10 -7.86 5.71
CA LYS A 211 21.23 -8.63 6.60
C LYS A 211 20.86 -7.87 7.87
N LYS A 212 21.77 -7.08 8.44
CA LYS A 212 21.51 -6.23 9.61
C LYS A 212 20.54 -5.11 9.27
N GLU A 213 20.81 -4.40 8.17
CA GLU A 213 19.95 -3.32 7.67
C GLU A 213 18.57 -3.83 7.30
N PHE A 214 18.49 -4.96 6.59
CA PHE A 214 17.24 -5.60 6.21
C PHE A 214 16.36 -5.93 7.42
N ARG A 215 16.95 -6.48 8.49
CA ARG A 215 16.21 -6.74 9.73
C ARG A 215 15.73 -5.46 10.40
N ARG A 216 16.49 -4.37 10.30
CA ARG A 216 16.08 -3.07 10.84
C ARG A 216 14.85 -2.52 10.12
N HIS A 217 14.77 -2.67 8.78
CA HIS A 217 13.67 -2.16 7.96
C HIS A 217 12.44 -3.08 7.98
N PHE A 218 12.65 -4.38 7.79
CA PHE A 218 11.57 -5.36 7.58
C PHE A 218 11.29 -6.25 8.79
N GLN A 219 12.01 -6.09 9.90
CA GLN A 219 11.85 -6.81 11.17
C GLN A 219 11.94 -8.35 11.06
N MET A 220 12.48 -8.86 9.95
CA MET A 220 12.69 -10.28 9.73
C MET A 220 13.88 -10.55 8.79
N PRO A 221 14.43 -11.78 8.77
CA PRO A 221 15.49 -12.13 7.83
C PRO A 221 15.05 -12.04 6.37
N PRO A 222 15.96 -11.65 5.43
CA PRO A 222 15.63 -11.48 4.01
C PRO A 222 14.90 -12.67 3.40
N HIS A 223 15.46 -13.87 3.49
CA HIS A 223 14.88 -15.07 2.88
C HIS A 223 13.44 -15.35 3.38
N LYS A 224 13.18 -15.19 4.68
CA LYS A 224 11.83 -15.39 5.24
C LYS A 224 10.84 -14.33 4.72
N TRP A 225 11.31 -13.09 4.60
CA TRP A 225 10.51 -11.98 4.09
C TRP A 225 10.14 -12.18 2.62
N TYR A 226 11.11 -12.53 1.74
CA TYR A 226 10.86 -12.79 0.32
C TYR A 226 9.86 -13.93 0.12
N ILE A 227 10.01 -15.04 0.84
CA ILE A 227 9.05 -16.16 0.79
C ILE A 227 7.65 -15.67 1.17
N ARG A 228 7.53 -14.90 2.25
CA ARG A 228 6.23 -14.37 2.69
C ARG A 228 5.58 -13.48 1.63
N GLN A 229 6.33 -12.56 1.01
CA GLN A 229 5.82 -11.71 -0.07
C GLN A 229 5.34 -12.53 -1.28
N ARG A 230 6.14 -13.51 -1.71
CA ARG A 230 5.79 -14.41 -2.81
C ARG A 230 4.54 -15.25 -2.50
N LEU A 231 4.39 -15.72 -1.28
CA LEU A 231 3.19 -16.45 -0.83
C LEU A 231 1.95 -15.54 -0.78
N MET A 232 2.07 -14.31 -0.33
CA MET A 232 0.98 -13.33 -0.36
C MET A 232 0.52 -13.05 -1.80
N HIS A 233 1.45 -12.87 -2.73
CA HIS A 233 1.13 -12.68 -4.14
C HIS A 233 0.48 -13.93 -4.74
N SER A 234 1.01 -15.13 -4.47
CA SER A 234 0.43 -16.39 -4.94
C SER A 234 -1.01 -16.59 -4.47
N ARG A 235 -1.31 -16.18 -3.25
CA ARG A 235 -2.67 -16.20 -2.69
C ARG A 235 -3.63 -15.33 -3.50
N LEU A 236 -3.20 -14.13 -3.89
CA LEU A 236 -3.97 -13.26 -4.77
C LEU A 236 -4.24 -13.94 -6.13
N LEU A 237 -3.20 -14.46 -6.78
CA LEU A 237 -3.32 -15.13 -8.07
C LEU A 237 -4.25 -16.36 -8.03
N LEU A 238 -4.28 -17.08 -6.91
CA LEU A 238 -5.17 -18.24 -6.72
C LEU A 238 -6.64 -17.87 -6.79
N ILE A 239 -7.04 -16.70 -6.31
CA ILE A 239 -8.45 -16.29 -6.27
C ILE A 239 -8.84 -15.36 -7.41
N SER A 240 -7.88 -14.69 -8.07
CA SER A 240 -8.15 -13.70 -9.11
C SER A 240 -7.87 -14.20 -10.53
N THR A 241 -7.29 -15.40 -10.69
CA THR A 241 -6.94 -15.95 -12.00
C THR A 241 -7.30 -17.44 -12.14
N SER A 242 -7.43 -17.90 -13.40
CA SER A 242 -7.58 -19.32 -13.75
C SER A 242 -6.25 -20.07 -13.91
N LYS A 243 -5.09 -19.41 -13.65
CA LYS A 243 -3.76 -20.02 -13.79
C LYS A 243 -3.64 -21.31 -12.97
N SER A 244 -2.94 -22.31 -13.49
CA SER A 244 -2.66 -23.54 -12.75
C SER A 244 -1.78 -23.27 -11.52
N ILE A 245 -1.79 -24.20 -10.55
CA ILE A 245 -0.93 -24.10 -9.36
C ILE A 245 0.55 -24.04 -9.74
N SER A 246 0.94 -24.74 -10.81
CA SER A 246 2.33 -24.72 -11.29
C SER A 246 2.71 -23.36 -11.89
N GLU A 247 1.85 -22.77 -12.74
CA GLU A 247 2.07 -21.44 -13.32
C GLU A 247 2.20 -20.37 -12.22
N ILE A 248 1.33 -20.41 -11.22
CA ILE A 248 1.41 -19.49 -10.09
C ILE A 248 2.71 -19.67 -9.32
N GLY A 249 3.13 -20.91 -9.06
CA GLY A 249 4.41 -21.19 -8.40
C GLY A 249 5.59 -20.59 -9.15
N ASN A 250 5.62 -20.77 -10.47
CA ASN A 250 6.67 -20.24 -11.35
C ASN A 250 6.66 -18.70 -11.39
N GLU A 251 5.50 -18.09 -11.55
CA GLU A 251 5.33 -16.62 -11.55
C GLU A 251 5.77 -15.97 -10.24
N CYS A 252 5.51 -16.65 -9.12
CA CYS A 252 5.99 -16.24 -7.80
C CYS A 252 7.44 -16.65 -7.52
N THR A 253 8.18 -17.11 -8.51
CA THR A 253 9.62 -17.42 -8.44
C THR A 253 9.95 -18.51 -7.40
N PHE A 254 9.10 -19.53 -7.26
CA PHE A 254 9.43 -20.71 -6.46
C PHE A 254 10.22 -21.71 -7.31
N PRO A 255 11.25 -22.37 -6.75
CA PRO A 255 12.13 -23.29 -7.50
C PRO A 255 11.39 -24.45 -8.18
N ASN A 256 10.30 -24.91 -7.59
CA ASN A 256 9.41 -25.91 -8.14
C ASN A 256 8.04 -25.90 -7.43
N THR A 257 7.05 -26.50 -8.07
CA THR A 257 5.66 -26.55 -7.58
C THR A 257 5.55 -27.27 -6.23
N SER A 258 6.32 -28.33 -5.99
CA SER A 258 6.27 -29.06 -4.71
C SER A 258 6.75 -28.21 -3.55
N HIS A 259 7.83 -27.44 -3.76
CA HIS A 259 8.34 -26.48 -2.75
C HIS A 259 7.31 -25.37 -2.46
N PHE A 260 6.69 -24.84 -3.51
CA PHE A 260 5.61 -23.86 -3.37
C PHE A 260 4.46 -24.41 -2.52
N ILE A 261 3.90 -25.58 -2.88
CA ILE A 261 2.79 -26.22 -2.16
C ILE A 261 3.14 -26.44 -0.69
N LYS A 262 4.36 -26.92 -0.40
CA LYS A 262 4.83 -27.16 0.98
C LYS A 262 4.87 -25.87 1.80
N LEU A 263 5.44 -24.80 1.24
CA LEU A 263 5.54 -23.51 1.92
C LEU A 263 4.17 -22.84 2.10
N PHE A 264 3.33 -22.90 1.08
CA PHE A 264 1.97 -22.38 1.13
C PHE A 264 1.12 -23.08 2.20
N LYS A 265 1.18 -24.43 2.24
CA LYS A 265 0.49 -25.22 3.27
C LYS A 265 1.01 -24.91 4.69
N LYS A 266 2.31 -24.67 4.84
CA LYS A 266 2.90 -24.28 6.12
C LYS A 266 2.40 -22.93 6.58
N GLU A 267 2.29 -21.94 5.69
CA GLU A 267 1.87 -20.56 6.01
C GLU A 267 0.36 -20.46 6.25
N TYR A 268 -0.45 -21.06 5.37
CA TYR A 268 -1.92 -20.91 5.37
C TYR A 268 -2.69 -22.13 5.86
N GLN A 269 -2.01 -23.15 6.39
CA GLN A 269 -2.58 -24.40 6.92
C GLN A 269 -3.45 -25.20 5.94
N MET A 270 -3.40 -24.86 4.64
CA MET A 270 -4.11 -25.54 3.55
C MET A 270 -3.32 -25.48 2.24
N THR A 271 -3.59 -26.44 1.34
CA THR A 271 -2.92 -26.43 0.03
C THR A 271 -3.41 -25.29 -0.86
N PRO A 272 -2.62 -24.83 -1.87
CA PRO A 272 -3.09 -23.84 -2.83
C PRO A 272 -4.40 -24.20 -3.54
N ALA A 273 -4.57 -25.47 -3.90
CA ALA A 273 -5.80 -25.97 -4.54
C ALA A 273 -7.01 -25.87 -3.60
N THR A 274 -6.85 -26.30 -2.34
CA THR A 274 -7.90 -26.19 -1.31
C THR A 274 -8.24 -24.73 -1.02
N TYR A 275 -7.22 -23.86 -1.00
CA TYR A 275 -7.39 -22.43 -0.78
C TYR A 275 -8.25 -21.82 -1.90
N ARG A 276 -7.90 -22.11 -3.17
CA ARG A 276 -8.66 -21.66 -4.34
C ARG A 276 -10.12 -22.11 -4.26
N HIS A 277 -10.35 -23.41 -4.05
CA HIS A 277 -11.70 -23.96 -4.00
C HIS A 277 -12.56 -23.28 -2.92
N LYS A 278 -12.02 -23.11 -1.71
CA LYS A 278 -12.72 -22.47 -0.59
C LYS A 278 -13.13 -21.02 -0.90
N HIS A 279 -12.27 -20.26 -1.57
CA HIS A 279 -12.54 -18.84 -1.83
C HIS A 279 -13.37 -18.61 -3.11
N LEU A 280 -13.34 -19.50 -4.09
CA LEU A 280 -14.23 -19.43 -5.25
C LEU A 280 -15.67 -19.83 -4.88
N THR A 281 -15.85 -20.79 -3.97
CA THR A 281 -17.20 -21.24 -3.53
C THR A 281 -17.88 -20.20 -2.63
N SER A 282 -17.13 -19.38 -1.90
CA SER A 282 -17.71 -18.30 -1.08
C SER A 282 -18.10 -17.05 -1.89
N LEU A 283 -17.80 -17.01 -3.18
CA LEU A 283 -18.23 -15.92 -4.09
C LEU A 283 -19.53 -16.25 -4.84
N VAL A 284 -20.05 -17.48 -4.73
CA VAL A 284 -21.37 -17.84 -5.25
C VAL A 284 -22.39 -17.58 -4.13
N PRO A 285 -23.33 -16.65 -4.30
CA PRO A 285 -24.44 -16.51 -3.35
C PRO A 285 -25.19 -17.84 -3.28
N GLU A 286 -25.49 -18.30 -2.06
CA GLU A 286 -26.42 -19.42 -1.88
C GLU A 286 -27.71 -19.12 -2.66
N PRO A 287 -28.21 -20.06 -3.49
CA PRO A 287 -29.51 -19.88 -4.12
C PRO A 287 -30.54 -19.69 -3.00
N ALA A 288 -31.29 -18.60 -3.06
CA ALA A 288 -32.38 -18.34 -2.14
C ALA A 288 -33.29 -19.59 -2.10
N LEU A 289 -33.35 -20.25 -0.95
CA LEU A 289 -34.31 -21.31 -0.69
C LEU A 289 -35.69 -20.69 -0.90
N ASN A 290 -36.35 -21.05 -2.00
CA ASN A 290 -37.73 -20.78 -2.21
C ASN A 290 -38.52 -21.48 -1.10
N GLU A 291 -38.98 -20.74 -0.09
CA GLU A 291 -40.08 -21.13 0.75
C GLU A 291 -41.34 -21.13 -0.13
N THR A 292 -41.61 -22.27 -0.79
CA THR A 292 -42.93 -22.53 -1.33
C THR A 292 -43.85 -22.74 -0.16
N ALA A 293 -44.71 -21.74 0.05
CA ALA A 293 -45.86 -21.80 0.91
C ALA A 293 -46.70 -23.05 0.56
N GLU A 294 -46.86 -23.93 1.51
CA GLU A 294 -48.04 -24.79 1.60
C GLU A 294 -49.15 -23.98 2.28
N ALA A 295 -50.10 -23.57 1.48
CA ALA A 295 -51.42 -23.17 1.95
C ALA A 295 -52.39 -24.24 1.48
N ALA A 296 -52.93 -25.01 2.40
CA ALA A 296 -54.20 -25.73 2.29
C ALA A 296 -54.97 -25.59 3.63
#